data_f383a22ebb0c2ee92e65ab74060e4dcb
#
_entry.id   f383a22ebb0c2ee92e65ab74060e4dcb
#
_cell.length_a   1.000
_cell.length_b   1.000
_cell.length_c   1.000
_cell.angle_alpha   90.00
_cell.angle_beta   90.00
_cell.angle_gamma   90.00
#
_symmetry.space_group_name_H-M   'P 1'
#
loop_
_entity.id
_entity.type
_entity.pdbx_description
1 polymer ?
#
loop_
_entity_poly.entity_id
_entity_poly.type
_entity_poly.pdbx_seq_one_letter_code
_entity_poly.pdbx_strand_id
1 'polypeptide(L)'
;MDARITNEVYLGIGYQNLRTWFTQLGTHINNTIKSFVPENILNDSRVVSAFDDLDEIVNSKIRDVRLHPEIEWDASVRRSNELCDEEKQFVRDRKNHIRESFAKYIGVDVSEVHPDDIPTIGFMGSGGGFRAMIVVTAYFAAMKDCGLYECGTYVSGLSGSCWNLAQLYTSIARNNPQNHPLDELLNFYKTKLTHSITNIRGVFKELAHSGNPKTAVELAFGGLHQKKLGGAPANIMDLYGALLGKENILMVEKIFYRFIAYHVRPWKDGLDAKEAALVDNYAQVWEEYQKLDDHYQWYEATPYEFGTEEIPAYIPTWAFGRKFEHGKDVNRVPEQNIGLMIGGWAKKEFKRLYDDAMEKMGEQKQRIFEGHQPVPSPENNNFTYRLDHPPYKLGITNSPYLKLMDAGVSNDSPVYPMSRPARKIEIVIGFDCSSVIVGRELFEKEQKEFCAIRGFERNARDTTNKYCEIHDYTPNGKTNNYCPPAEHPFTLCYFPYLPNDKVDPKFVPATEKFMAFNNFVYTTEQVDKTVQLARQNWDDGHQKVKDVIIDVWKKKKAARLSGGKK
;
A
#
# COMPACT_ATOMS: atom_id res chain seq x y z
N MET A 1 22.79 -5.82 26.09
CA MET A 1 22.38 -4.44 26.47
C MET A 1 21.09 -4.15 25.73
N ASP A 2 20.20 -4.07 26.38
CA ASP A 2 18.82 -4.36 26.69
C ASP A 2 17.83 -3.76 25.66
N ALA A 3 16.98 -4.61 25.08
CA ALA A 3 15.78 -4.20 24.33
C ALA A 3 14.83 -3.28 25.14
N ARG A 4 15.08 -3.14 26.46
CA ARG A 4 14.36 -2.20 27.35
C ARG A 4 14.68 -0.73 27.07
N ILE A 5 15.90 -0.42 26.60
CA ILE A 5 16.29 0.98 26.34
C ILE A 5 15.55 1.55 25.12
N THR A 6 15.17 0.71 24.16
CA THR A 6 14.42 1.15 23.00
C THR A 6 12.94 1.46 23.30
N ASN A 7 12.32 0.78 24.24
CA ASN A 7 10.93 1.02 24.61
C ASN A 7 10.74 2.22 25.57
N GLU A 8 11.66 2.45 26.49
CA GLU A 8 11.54 3.58 27.44
C GLU A 8 11.84 4.94 26.78
N VAL A 9 12.65 4.98 25.73
CA VAL A 9 12.92 6.21 24.98
C VAL A 9 11.68 6.72 24.22
N TYR A 10 10.71 5.85 23.95
CA TYR A 10 9.49 6.21 23.20
C TYR A 10 8.33 6.72 24.06
N LEU A 11 8.38 6.56 25.39
CA LEU A 11 7.21 6.80 26.25
C LEU A 11 7.15 8.18 26.93
N GLY A 12 8.15 9.04 26.77
CA GLY A 12 8.28 10.27 27.56
C GLY A 12 8.46 11.59 26.82
N ILE A 13 8.32 11.63 25.49
CA ILE A 13 8.76 12.77 24.70
C ILE A 13 7.66 13.82 24.52
N GLY A 14 7.65 14.84 25.33
CA GLY A 14 7.04 16.12 24.99
C GLY A 14 7.91 16.83 23.92
N TYR A 15 7.29 17.31 22.85
CA TYR A 15 7.98 18.13 21.86
C TYR A 15 8.31 19.48 22.51
N GLN A 16 9.57 19.71 22.85
CA GLN A 16 10.00 21.04 23.24
C GLN A 16 10.71 21.77 22.11
N ASN A 17 11.27 21.06 21.13
CA ASN A 17 11.74 21.57 19.83
C ASN A 17 12.30 20.40 18.99
N LEU A 18 12.50 20.64 17.71
CA LEU A 18 13.07 19.67 16.77
C LEU A 18 14.42 19.10 17.27
N ARG A 19 15.23 19.94 17.90
CA ARG A 19 16.53 19.59 18.48
C ARG A 19 16.39 18.56 19.61
N THR A 20 15.41 18.74 20.48
CA THR A 20 15.10 17.81 21.58
C THR A 20 14.54 16.51 21.03
N TRP A 21 13.66 16.57 20.03
CA TRP A 21 13.12 15.40 19.36
C TRP A 21 14.20 14.55 18.70
N PHE A 22 15.12 15.16 17.93
CA PHE A 22 16.26 14.46 17.34
C PHE A 22 17.28 13.98 18.37
N THR A 23 17.47 14.69 19.47
CA THR A 23 18.34 14.26 20.57
C THR A 23 17.78 13.04 21.30
N GLN A 24 16.48 12.93 21.39
CA GLN A 24 15.78 11.84 22.06
C GLN A 24 15.60 10.59 21.17
N LEU A 25 15.71 10.70 19.85
CA LEU A 25 15.84 9.55 18.94
C LEU A 25 17.19 8.80 19.10
N GLY A 26 18.05 9.29 20.00
CA GLY A 26 19.35 8.73 20.32
C GLY A 26 20.49 9.51 19.68
N THR A 27 21.63 9.51 20.37
CA THR A 27 22.83 10.29 19.97
C THR A 27 23.30 9.98 18.54
N HIS A 28 23.03 8.78 18.06
CA HIS A 28 23.42 8.34 16.72
C HIS A 28 22.55 8.94 15.62
N ILE A 29 21.23 8.95 15.80
CA ILE A 29 20.31 9.57 14.83
C ILE A 29 20.50 11.08 14.81
N ASN A 30 20.68 11.71 15.95
CA ASN A 30 21.03 13.12 16.06
C ASN A 30 22.31 13.46 15.30
N ASN A 31 23.37 12.66 15.43
CA ASN A 31 24.62 12.88 14.69
C ASN A 31 24.44 12.65 13.19
N THR A 32 23.61 11.69 12.79
CA THR A 32 23.29 11.44 11.38
C THR A 32 22.51 12.62 10.79
N ILE A 33 21.49 13.11 11.47
CA ILE A 33 20.71 14.26 11.00
C ILE A 33 21.56 15.55 11.00
N LYS A 34 22.37 15.80 12.02
CA LYS A 34 23.31 16.92 12.03
C LYS A 34 24.32 16.87 10.88
N SER A 35 24.67 15.67 10.41
CA SER A 35 25.54 15.52 9.23
C SER A 35 24.83 15.84 7.91
N PHE A 36 23.48 15.76 7.86
CA PHE A 36 22.69 16.01 6.68
C PHE A 36 22.03 17.39 6.64
N VAL A 37 21.72 17.99 7.81
CA VAL A 37 21.06 19.28 7.90
C VAL A 37 22.03 20.33 8.45
N PRO A 38 22.31 21.41 7.70
CA PRO A 38 23.20 22.47 8.17
C PRO A 38 22.72 23.10 9.49
N GLU A 39 23.64 23.40 10.40
CA GLU A 39 23.32 23.99 11.71
C GLU A 39 22.59 25.33 11.60
N ASN A 40 22.91 26.11 10.58
CA ASN A 40 22.22 27.39 10.33
C ASN A 40 20.73 27.21 10.00
N ILE A 41 20.34 26.08 9.43
CA ILE A 41 18.92 25.76 9.16
C ILE A 41 18.24 25.25 10.42
N LEU A 42 18.90 24.38 11.18
CA LEU A 42 18.40 23.87 12.46
C LEU A 42 18.25 24.96 13.53
N ASN A 43 19.00 26.06 13.37
CA ASN A 43 18.97 27.22 14.26
C ASN A 43 18.17 28.40 13.67
N ASP A 44 17.57 28.28 12.49
CA ASP A 44 16.70 29.34 11.95
C ASP A 44 15.48 29.53 12.88
N SER A 45 15.35 30.72 13.44
CA SER A 45 14.33 31.04 14.44
C SER A 45 12.90 30.78 13.93
N ARG A 46 12.67 30.91 12.63
CA ARG A 46 11.36 30.67 11.99
C ARG A 46 11.04 29.17 11.95
N VAL A 47 12.04 28.35 11.66
CA VAL A 47 11.92 26.88 11.68
C VAL A 47 11.73 26.40 13.11
N VAL A 48 12.53 26.87 14.05
CA VAL A 48 12.41 26.53 15.48
C VAL A 48 11.03 26.90 16.00
N SER A 49 10.57 28.14 15.78
CA SER A 49 9.23 28.58 16.19
C SER A 49 8.11 27.75 15.55
N ALA A 50 8.24 27.37 14.28
CA ALA A 50 7.23 26.54 13.61
C ALA A 50 7.11 25.13 14.24
N PHE A 51 8.20 24.57 14.75
CA PHE A 51 8.16 23.30 15.49
C PHE A 51 7.67 23.44 16.92
N ASP A 52 8.00 24.54 17.60
CA ASP A 52 7.49 24.83 18.95
C ASP A 52 5.96 25.00 18.94
N ASP A 53 5.41 25.60 17.89
CA ASP A 53 3.97 25.80 17.71
C ASP A 53 3.24 24.55 17.16
N LEU A 54 3.96 23.54 16.67
CA LEU A 54 3.36 22.38 16.00
C LEU A 54 2.34 21.63 16.89
N ASP A 55 2.68 21.45 18.16
CA ASP A 55 1.81 20.77 19.13
C ASP A 55 0.46 21.51 19.30
N GLU A 56 0.48 22.82 19.39
CA GLU A 56 -0.73 23.64 19.53
C GLU A 56 -1.57 23.63 18.25
N ILE A 57 -0.92 23.80 17.10
CA ILE A 57 -1.57 23.81 15.78
C ILE A 57 -2.26 22.47 15.53
N VAL A 58 -1.54 21.35 15.71
CA VAL A 58 -2.08 20.02 15.45
C VAL A 58 -3.17 19.67 16.44
N ASN A 59 -2.98 19.96 17.74
CA ASN A 59 -3.99 19.71 18.76
C ASN A 59 -5.29 20.49 18.50
N SER A 60 -5.20 21.75 18.06
CA SER A 60 -6.38 22.56 17.75
C SER A 60 -7.16 21.98 16.56
N LYS A 61 -6.46 21.56 15.51
CA LYS A 61 -7.07 20.99 14.31
C LYS A 61 -7.67 19.60 14.53
N ILE A 62 -6.96 18.73 15.24
CA ILE A 62 -7.42 17.37 15.57
C ILE A 62 -8.74 17.40 16.35
N ARG A 63 -8.99 18.42 17.16
CA ARG A 63 -10.21 18.56 17.95
C ARG A 63 -11.32 19.35 17.26
N ASP A 64 -11.04 19.89 16.08
CA ASP A 64 -12.05 20.64 15.32
C ASP A 64 -12.99 19.69 14.60
N VAL A 65 -14.17 19.48 15.14
CA VAL A 65 -15.24 18.62 14.58
C VAL A 65 -15.66 19.06 13.16
N ARG A 66 -15.45 20.32 12.79
CA ARG A 66 -15.75 20.78 11.44
C ARG A 66 -14.76 20.24 10.42
N LEU A 67 -13.50 20.04 10.82
CA LEU A 67 -12.46 19.43 9.99
C LEU A 67 -12.51 17.91 10.08
N HIS A 68 -12.82 17.37 11.26
CA HIS A 68 -12.78 15.96 11.61
C HIS A 68 -14.07 15.52 12.28
N PRO A 69 -15.21 15.46 11.57
CA PRO A 69 -16.48 15.04 12.16
C PRO A 69 -16.44 13.60 12.67
N GLU A 70 -15.54 12.78 12.13
CA GLU A 70 -15.36 11.38 12.54
C GLU A 70 -14.96 11.23 14.01
N ILE A 71 -14.36 12.22 14.66
CA ILE A 71 -13.99 12.13 16.08
C ILE A 71 -15.19 11.96 17.03
N GLU A 72 -16.39 12.29 16.56
CA GLU A 72 -17.63 12.07 17.31
C GLU A 72 -18.25 10.70 17.03
N TRP A 73 -17.77 9.95 16.03
CA TRP A 73 -18.36 8.67 15.67
C TRP A 73 -17.75 7.52 16.47
N ASP A 74 -18.61 6.58 16.89
CA ASP A 74 -18.18 5.33 17.51
C ASP A 74 -17.66 4.37 16.45
N ALA A 75 -16.55 3.69 16.75
CA ALA A 75 -16.03 2.64 15.91
C ALA A 75 -16.06 1.29 16.63
N SER A 76 -16.42 0.26 15.89
CA SER A 76 -16.38 -1.12 16.38
C SER A 76 -15.79 -2.04 15.33
N VAL A 77 -15.20 -3.14 15.77
CA VAL A 77 -14.68 -4.19 14.90
C VAL A 77 -15.83 -5.01 14.35
N ARG A 78 -16.00 -4.99 13.04
CA ARG A 78 -16.91 -5.89 12.32
C ARG A 78 -16.24 -7.25 12.15
N ARG A 79 -16.90 -8.30 12.59
CA ARG A 79 -16.39 -9.67 12.57
C ARG A 79 -17.10 -10.49 11.51
N SER A 80 -16.70 -10.32 10.26
CA SER A 80 -17.28 -11.06 9.13
C SER A 80 -16.37 -10.97 7.91
N ASN A 81 -16.28 -12.04 7.12
CA ASN A 81 -15.62 -12.03 5.82
C ASN A 81 -16.49 -11.45 4.70
N GLU A 82 -17.76 -11.21 4.96
CA GLU A 82 -18.62 -10.48 4.03
C GLU A 82 -18.10 -9.05 3.80
N LEU A 83 -18.47 -8.45 2.68
CA LEU A 83 -18.24 -7.03 2.44
C LEU A 83 -19.12 -6.18 3.37
N CYS A 84 -18.66 -4.97 3.71
CA CYS A 84 -19.54 -3.98 4.33
C CYS A 84 -20.66 -3.54 3.37
N ASP A 85 -21.68 -2.92 3.90
CA ASP A 85 -22.84 -2.55 3.10
C ASP A 85 -22.51 -1.45 2.07
N GLU A 86 -21.60 -0.56 2.40
CA GLU A 86 -21.09 0.49 1.51
C GLU A 86 -20.37 -0.12 0.29
N GLU A 87 -19.51 -1.13 0.50
CA GLU A 87 -18.83 -1.81 -0.61
C GLU A 87 -19.80 -2.61 -1.47
N LYS A 88 -20.78 -3.30 -0.85
CA LYS A 88 -21.85 -3.99 -1.57
C LYS A 88 -22.68 -3.01 -2.44
N GLN A 89 -23.00 -1.84 -1.89
CA GLN A 89 -23.73 -0.79 -2.62
C GLN A 89 -22.89 -0.26 -3.77
N PHE A 90 -21.63 0.05 -3.52
CA PHE A 90 -20.70 0.49 -4.56
C PHE A 90 -20.68 -0.48 -5.77
N VAL A 91 -20.58 -1.80 -5.50
CA VAL A 91 -20.50 -2.80 -6.57
C VAL A 91 -21.79 -2.81 -7.43
N ARG A 92 -22.97 -2.71 -6.77
CA ARG A 92 -24.25 -2.61 -7.49
C ARG A 92 -24.31 -1.37 -8.37
N ASP A 93 -23.99 -0.21 -7.81
CA ASP A 93 -24.05 1.06 -8.51
C ASP A 93 -23.00 1.11 -9.64
N ARG A 94 -21.82 0.56 -9.39
CA ARG A 94 -20.74 0.51 -10.38
C ARG A 94 -21.14 -0.28 -11.62
N LYS A 95 -21.78 -1.44 -11.48
CA LYS A 95 -22.23 -2.25 -12.61
C LYS A 95 -23.25 -1.51 -13.49
N ASN A 96 -24.15 -0.76 -12.89
CA ASN A 96 -25.07 0.09 -13.64
C ASN A 96 -24.35 1.24 -14.36
N HIS A 97 -23.43 1.90 -13.65
CA HIS A 97 -22.68 3.05 -14.17
C HIS A 97 -21.78 2.69 -15.37
N ILE A 98 -21.12 1.54 -15.33
CA ILE A 98 -20.16 1.14 -16.40
C ILE A 98 -20.83 0.47 -17.60
N ARG A 99 -22.13 0.26 -17.60
CA ARG A 99 -22.86 -0.51 -18.62
C ARG A 99 -22.62 0.01 -20.05
N GLU A 100 -22.70 1.31 -20.25
CA GLU A 100 -22.49 1.94 -21.56
C GLU A 100 -21.02 1.82 -22.01
N SER A 101 -20.08 2.13 -21.10
CA SER A 101 -18.64 2.01 -21.38
C SER A 101 -18.25 0.57 -21.70
N PHE A 102 -18.84 -0.39 -20.98
CA PHE A 102 -18.60 -1.81 -21.21
C PHE A 102 -19.13 -2.26 -22.59
N ALA A 103 -20.38 -1.90 -22.94
CA ALA A 103 -20.95 -2.20 -24.24
C ALA A 103 -20.10 -1.64 -25.40
N LYS A 104 -19.67 -0.38 -25.25
CA LYS A 104 -18.75 0.27 -26.20
C LYS A 104 -17.42 -0.47 -26.31
N TYR A 105 -16.82 -0.85 -25.17
CA TYR A 105 -15.53 -1.54 -25.14
C TYR A 105 -15.57 -2.90 -25.84
N ILE A 106 -16.60 -3.72 -25.59
CA ILE A 106 -16.74 -5.04 -26.24
C ILE A 106 -17.34 -4.96 -27.66
N GLY A 107 -17.86 -3.80 -28.07
CA GLY A 107 -18.37 -3.56 -29.42
C GLY A 107 -19.77 -4.12 -29.68
N VAL A 108 -20.68 -4.01 -28.70
CA VAL A 108 -22.09 -4.44 -28.82
C VAL A 108 -23.04 -3.27 -28.49
N ASP A 109 -24.29 -3.42 -28.85
CA ASP A 109 -25.32 -2.46 -28.44
C ASP A 109 -25.57 -2.53 -26.93
N VAL A 110 -25.80 -1.37 -26.30
CA VAL A 110 -26.01 -1.29 -24.85
C VAL A 110 -27.22 -2.09 -24.38
N SER A 111 -28.23 -2.27 -25.23
CA SER A 111 -29.42 -3.09 -24.93
C SER A 111 -29.10 -4.58 -24.76
N GLU A 112 -27.98 -5.05 -25.32
CA GLU A 112 -27.54 -6.43 -25.18
C GLU A 112 -26.81 -6.70 -23.83
N VAL A 113 -26.44 -5.66 -23.11
CA VAL A 113 -25.69 -5.75 -21.86
C VAL A 113 -26.62 -5.60 -20.67
N HIS A 114 -26.79 -6.66 -19.90
CA HIS A 114 -27.46 -6.60 -18.59
C HIS A 114 -26.39 -6.36 -17.52
N PRO A 115 -26.62 -5.52 -16.49
CA PRO A 115 -25.63 -5.25 -15.46
C PRO A 115 -25.04 -6.49 -14.77
N ASP A 116 -25.86 -7.53 -14.55
CA ASP A 116 -25.42 -8.79 -13.95
C ASP A 116 -24.53 -9.63 -14.85
N ASP A 117 -24.58 -9.41 -16.17
CA ASP A 117 -23.71 -10.10 -17.13
C ASP A 117 -22.30 -9.47 -17.19
N ILE A 118 -22.15 -8.22 -16.70
CA ILE A 118 -20.86 -7.55 -16.69
C ILE A 118 -19.92 -8.27 -15.71
N PRO A 119 -18.74 -8.73 -16.17
CA PRO A 119 -17.75 -9.31 -15.27
C PRO A 119 -17.28 -8.31 -14.21
N THR A 120 -17.00 -8.80 -13.02
CA THR A 120 -16.30 -8.00 -12.01
C THR A 120 -14.80 -8.01 -12.35
N ILE A 121 -14.28 -6.86 -12.79
CA ILE A 121 -12.91 -6.71 -13.26
C ILE A 121 -12.09 -5.96 -12.22
N GLY A 122 -10.95 -6.55 -11.83
CA GLY A 122 -9.97 -5.93 -10.95
C GLY A 122 -8.67 -5.58 -11.71
N PHE A 123 -8.07 -4.44 -11.38
CA PHE A 123 -6.74 -4.05 -11.86
C PHE A 123 -5.76 -4.13 -10.70
N MET A 124 -4.58 -4.68 -10.89
CA MET A 124 -3.57 -4.72 -9.84
C MET A 124 -2.19 -4.31 -10.35
N GLY A 125 -1.44 -3.60 -9.50
CA GLY A 125 -0.06 -3.22 -9.75
C GLY A 125 0.87 -3.77 -8.68
N SER A 126 1.97 -4.41 -9.08
CA SER A 126 3.01 -4.92 -8.20
C SER A 126 3.84 -3.80 -7.56
N GLY A 127 4.74 -4.16 -6.65
CA GLY A 127 5.73 -3.24 -6.08
C GLY A 127 6.84 -2.82 -7.06
N GLY A 128 7.72 -1.94 -6.61
CA GLY A 128 8.88 -1.49 -7.39
C GLY A 128 9.18 0.01 -7.31
N GLY A 129 8.79 0.69 -6.24
CA GLY A 129 9.09 2.11 -6.01
C GLY A 129 8.53 3.02 -7.10
N PHE A 130 9.27 4.08 -7.47
CA PHE A 130 8.84 5.02 -8.52
C PHE A 130 8.69 4.35 -9.89
N ARG A 131 9.46 3.30 -10.19
CA ARG A 131 9.25 2.53 -11.41
C ARG A 131 7.82 2.02 -11.49
N ALA A 132 7.35 1.30 -10.48
CA ALA A 132 5.99 0.76 -10.45
C ALA A 132 4.93 1.87 -10.50
N MET A 133 5.15 2.96 -9.77
CA MET A 133 4.27 4.13 -9.78
C MET A 133 4.07 4.68 -11.21
N ILE A 134 5.15 4.87 -11.97
CA ILE A 134 5.10 5.40 -13.35
C ILE A 134 4.50 4.37 -14.30
N VAL A 135 4.97 3.12 -14.25
CA VAL A 135 4.56 2.04 -15.17
C VAL A 135 3.08 1.73 -15.04
N VAL A 136 2.57 1.57 -13.81
CA VAL A 136 1.14 1.29 -13.59
C VAL A 136 0.26 2.44 -14.03
N THR A 137 0.69 3.70 -13.80
CA THR A 137 -0.03 4.87 -14.33
C THR A 137 -0.08 4.85 -15.85
N ALA A 138 1.01 4.46 -16.51
CA ALA A 138 1.07 4.38 -17.97
C ALA A 138 0.17 3.28 -18.54
N TYR A 139 0.12 2.10 -17.90
CA TYR A 139 -0.82 1.04 -18.26
C TYR A 139 -2.28 1.49 -18.08
N PHE A 140 -2.59 2.14 -16.96
CA PHE A 140 -3.95 2.67 -16.73
C PHE A 140 -4.33 3.72 -17.79
N ALA A 141 -3.39 4.58 -18.18
CA ALA A 141 -3.61 5.54 -19.25
C ALA A 141 -3.84 4.85 -20.62
N ALA A 142 -3.09 3.79 -20.93
CA ALA A 142 -3.33 2.99 -22.14
C ALA A 142 -4.69 2.28 -22.12
N MET A 143 -5.11 1.75 -20.95
CA MET A 143 -6.44 1.17 -20.76
C MET A 143 -7.56 2.22 -20.91
N LYS A 144 -7.34 3.45 -20.44
CA LYS A 144 -8.27 4.58 -20.64
C LYS A 144 -8.44 4.86 -22.14
N ASP A 145 -7.34 4.93 -22.88
CA ASP A 145 -7.37 5.28 -24.29
C ASP A 145 -8.15 4.25 -25.14
N CYS A 146 -8.16 2.98 -24.73
CA CYS A 146 -8.99 1.95 -25.37
C CYS A 146 -10.38 1.76 -24.72
N GLY A 147 -10.71 2.49 -23.66
CA GLY A 147 -12.02 2.45 -22.98
C GLY A 147 -12.17 1.35 -21.94
N LEU A 148 -11.13 0.55 -21.66
CA LEU A 148 -11.19 -0.52 -20.66
C LEU A 148 -11.15 0.01 -19.22
N TYR A 149 -10.39 1.08 -18.97
CA TYR A 149 -10.23 1.63 -17.61
C TYR A 149 -11.58 1.93 -16.94
N GLU A 150 -12.53 2.44 -17.71
CA GLU A 150 -13.88 2.74 -17.23
C GLU A 150 -14.70 1.48 -16.87
N CYS A 151 -14.30 0.31 -17.38
CA CYS A 151 -14.99 -0.97 -17.12
C CYS A 151 -14.53 -1.64 -15.82
N GLY A 152 -13.47 -1.15 -15.17
CA GLY A 152 -12.96 -1.71 -13.93
C GLY A 152 -13.88 -1.51 -12.74
N THR A 153 -13.96 -2.50 -11.87
CA THR A 153 -14.70 -2.42 -10.60
C THR A 153 -13.74 -2.16 -9.44
N TYR A 154 -12.62 -2.85 -9.42
CA TYR A 154 -11.64 -2.80 -8.34
C TYR A 154 -10.25 -2.44 -8.86
N VAL A 155 -9.49 -1.77 -8.01
CA VAL A 155 -8.07 -1.50 -8.24
C VAL A 155 -7.30 -1.85 -6.97
N SER A 156 -6.18 -2.55 -7.10
CA SER A 156 -5.28 -2.90 -6.00
C SER A 156 -3.86 -2.45 -6.32
N GLY A 157 -3.15 -1.99 -5.33
CA GLY A 157 -1.74 -1.64 -5.43
C GLY A 157 -0.93 -2.21 -4.29
N LEU A 158 0.37 -2.31 -4.51
CA LEU A 158 1.35 -2.73 -3.53
C LEU A 158 2.58 -1.82 -3.66
N SER A 159 3.19 -1.38 -2.53
CA SER A 159 4.40 -0.55 -2.55
C SER A 159 4.26 0.68 -3.47
N GLY A 160 5.11 0.85 -4.48
CA GLY A 160 5.07 1.96 -5.43
C GLY A 160 3.74 2.11 -6.19
N SER A 161 3.01 1.02 -6.43
CA SER A 161 1.68 1.10 -7.03
C SER A 161 0.64 1.67 -6.06
N CYS A 162 0.82 1.54 -4.75
CA CYS A 162 0.00 2.26 -3.75
C CYS A 162 0.21 3.77 -3.86
N TRP A 163 1.43 4.21 -4.15
CA TRP A 163 1.71 5.65 -4.33
C TRP A 163 0.98 6.22 -5.55
N ASN A 164 0.91 5.46 -6.65
CA ASN A 164 0.08 5.81 -7.79
C ASN A 164 -1.39 5.97 -7.38
N LEU A 165 -1.95 4.96 -6.69
CA LEU A 165 -3.36 5.00 -6.28
C LEU A 165 -3.65 6.16 -5.32
N ALA A 166 -2.76 6.40 -4.36
CA ALA A 166 -2.89 7.52 -3.44
C ALA A 166 -2.96 8.85 -4.20
N GLN A 167 -2.10 9.07 -5.18
CA GLN A 167 -2.08 10.30 -5.98
C GLN A 167 -3.29 10.40 -6.93
N LEU A 168 -3.69 9.28 -7.55
CA LEU A 168 -4.81 9.23 -8.48
C LEU A 168 -6.15 9.63 -7.83
N TYR A 169 -6.32 9.28 -6.55
CA TYR A 169 -7.55 9.54 -5.81
C TYR A 169 -7.48 10.75 -4.88
N THR A 170 -6.38 11.50 -4.94
CA THR A 170 -6.20 12.77 -4.21
C THR A 170 -6.45 13.99 -5.10
N SER A 171 -6.35 15.18 -4.51
CA SER A 171 -6.53 16.45 -5.22
C SER A 171 -5.50 16.69 -6.33
N ILE A 172 -4.32 16.06 -6.28
CA ILE A 172 -3.26 16.25 -7.29
C ILE A 172 -3.75 15.89 -8.68
N ALA A 173 -4.36 14.70 -8.81
CA ALA A 173 -4.87 14.23 -10.09
C ALA A 173 -6.12 15.00 -10.58
N ARG A 174 -6.70 15.86 -9.75
CA ARG A 174 -7.94 16.60 -10.02
C ARG A 174 -7.76 18.10 -10.17
N ASN A 175 -6.52 18.60 -10.18
CA ASN A 175 -6.24 20.02 -10.26
C ASN A 175 -6.64 20.65 -11.59
N ASN A 176 -6.78 19.86 -12.65
CA ASN A 176 -7.26 20.33 -13.94
C ASN A 176 -8.48 19.52 -14.39
N PRO A 177 -9.70 20.03 -14.22
CA PRO A 177 -10.92 19.32 -14.60
C PRO A 177 -11.08 19.09 -16.11
N GLN A 178 -10.25 19.71 -16.95
CA GLN A 178 -10.25 19.52 -18.40
C GLN A 178 -9.43 18.30 -18.84
N ASN A 179 -8.50 17.83 -18.01
CA ASN A 179 -7.66 16.70 -18.31
C ASN A 179 -8.07 15.47 -17.49
N HIS A 180 -7.84 14.30 -18.07
CA HIS A 180 -8.05 13.06 -17.31
C HIS A 180 -6.98 12.93 -16.20
N PRO A 181 -7.35 12.51 -14.98
CA PRO A 181 -6.41 12.41 -13.85
C PRO A 181 -5.13 11.63 -14.13
N LEU A 182 -5.19 10.58 -14.95
CA LEU A 182 -4.02 9.78 -15.34
C LEU A 182 -3.02 10.57 -16.19
N ASP A 183 -3.50 11.41 -17.10
CA ASP A 183 -2.65 12.25 -17.94
C ASP A 183 -1.98 13.36 -17.10
N GLU A 184 -2.72 13.93 -16.15
CA GLU A 184 -2.18 14.90 -15.19
C GLU A 184 -1.08 14.28 -14.31
N LEU A 185 -1.26 13.03 -13.84
CA LEU A 185 -0.23 12.33 -13.08
C LEU A 185 1.03 12.07 -13.92
N LEU A 186 0.89 11.62 -15.16
CA LEU A 186 2.06 11.42 -16.03
C LEU A 186 2.82 12.73 -16.27
N ASN A 187 2.12 13.84 -16.45
CA ASN A 187 2.73 15.17 -16.58
C ASN A 187 3.40 15.62 -15.27
N PHE A 188 2.77 15.34 -14.14
CA PHE A 188 3.33 15.62 -12.81
C PHE A 188 4.64 14.85 -12.60
N TYR A 189 4.71 13.55 -12.96
CA TYR A 189 5.94 12.77 -12.84
C TYR A 189 7.09 13.32 -13.68
N LYS A 190 6.82 13.77 -14.90
CA LYS A 190 7.84 14.39 -15.76
C LYS A 190 8.46 15.65 -15.16
N THR A 191 7.71 16.37 -14.35
CA THR A 191 8.16 17.65 -13.77
C THR A 191 8.69 17.51 -12.36
N LYS A 192 8.13 16.62 -11.54
CA LYS A 192 8.43 16.53 -10.11
C LYS A 192 9.46 15.49 -9.74
N LEU A 193 9.59 14.40 -10.49
CA LEU A 193 10.59 13.36 -10.19
C LEU A 193 12.03 13.73 -10.60
N THR A 194 12.25 14.93 -11.11
CA THR A 194 13.59 15.44 -11.47
C THR A 194 14.44 15.81 -10.25
N HIS A 195 13.85 15.86 -9.07
CA HIS A 195 14.54 16.22 -7.82
C HIS A 195 14.55 15.05 -6.84
N SER A 196 15.63 14.90 -6.09
CA SER A 196 15.76 13.82 -5.11
C SER A 196 14.94 14.07 -3.86
N ILE A 197 14.00 13.16 -3.57
CA ILE A 197 13.23 13.14 -2.31
C ILE A 197 14.08 12.79 -1.08
N THR A 198 15.24 12.14 -1.28
CA THR A 198 16.17 11.80 -0.22
C THR A 198 17.04 12.98 0.21
N ASN A 199 16.85 14.13 -0.42
CA ASN A 199 17.56 15.35 -0.05
C ASN A 199 16.92 16.01 1.18
N ILE A 200 17.08 15.38 2.35
CA ILE A 200 16.63 15.91 3.65
C ILE A 200 17.10 17.36 3.83
N ARG A 201 18.32 17.67 3.38
CA ARG A 201 18.88 19.02 3.37
C ARG A 201 18.05 19.99 2.53
N GLY A 202 17.55 19.55 1.37
CA GLY A 202 16.66 20.33 0.50
C GLY A 202 15.31 20.61 1.17
N VAL A 203 14.71 19.59 1.78
CA VAL A 203 13.44 19.72 2.50
C VAL A 203 13.53 20.79 3.61
N PHE A 204 14.55 20.71 4.47
CA PHE A 204 14.74 21.70 5.54
C PHE A 204 15.08 23.09 4.99
N LYS A 205 15.82 23.16 3.88
CA LYS A 205 16.08 24.44 3.20
C LYS A 205 14.80 25.07 2.65
N GLU A 206 13.93 24.28 2.06
CA GLU A 206 12.60 24.75 1.60
C GLU A 206 11.72 25.18 2.78
N LEU A 207 11.71 24.44 3.89
CA LEU A 207 11.01 24.83 5.11
C LEU A 207 11.48 26.20 5.60
N ALA A 208 12.80 26.44 5.63
CA ALA A 208 13.38 27.72 6.04
C ALA A 208 13.06 28.90 5.09
N HIS A 209 12.90 28.61 3.79
CA HIS A 209 12.61 29.63 2.76
C HIS A 209 11.13 29.74 2.42
N SER A 210 10.26 28.90 3.00
CA SER A 210 8.83 28.97 2.75
C SER A 210 8.25 30.28 3.26
N GLY A 211 7.30 30.84 2.53
CA GLY A 211 6.57 32.04 2.97
C GLY A 211 5.72 31.80 4.23
N ASN A 212 5.43 30.54 4.56
CA ASN A 212 4.73 30.11 5.77
C ASN A 212 5.37 28.84 6.37
N PRO A 213 6.44 28.98 7.17
CA PRO A 213 7.14 27.84 7.77
C PRO A 213 6.22 26.97 8.66
N LYS A 214 5.25 27.55 9.35
CA LYS A 214 4.31 26.81 10.21
C LYS A 214 3.48 25.80 9.41
N THR A 215 2.87 26.25 8.31
CA THR A 215 2.11 25.34 7.42
C THR A 215 3.00 24.27 6.80
N ALA A 216 4.23 24.62 6.42
CA ALA A 216 5.16 23.66 5.82
C ALA A 216 5.61 22.59 6.84
N VAL A 217 5.87 22.96 8.09
CA VAL A 217 6.20 22.02 9.18
C VAL A 217 4.98 21.15 9.52
N GLU A 218 3.80 21.73 9.59
CA GLU A 218 2.56 20.98 9.83
C GLU A 218 2.32 19.91 8.74
N LEU A 219 2.43 20.29 7.47
CA LEU A 219 2.27 19.33 6.35
C LEU A 219 3.30 18.21 6.39
N ALA A 220 4.53 18.50 6.78
CA ALA A 220 5.60 17.52 6.83
C ALA A 220 5.55 16.63 8.07
N PHE A 221 5.15 17.15 9.22
CA PHE A 221 5.31 16.46 10.51
C PHE A 221 4.01 16.33 11.33
N GLY A 222 2.93 17.01 10.92
CA GLY A 222 1.66 16.99 11.64
C GLY A 222 1.07 15.58 11.78
N GLY A 223 1.21 14.73 10.75
CA GLY A 223 0.79 13.33 10.80
C GLY A 223 1.52 12.50 11.86
N LEU A 224 2.84 12.73 12.05
CA LEU A 224 3.62 12.07 13.10
C LEU A 224 3.10 12.44 14.49
N HIS A 225 2.80 13.71 14.67
CA HIS A 225 2.25 14.21 15.91
C HIS A 225 0.85 13.63 16.19
N GLN A 226 -0.01 13.59 15.18
CA GLN A 226 -1.33 12.97 15.24
C GLN A 226 -1.25 11.48 15.64
N LYS A 227 -0.33 10.71 15.04
CA LYS A 227 -0.10 9.29 15.39
C LYS A 227 0.24 9.13 16.86
N LYS A 228 1.14 9.97 17.37
CA LYS A 228 1.53 9.99 18.79
C LYS A 228 0.34 10.32 19.69
N LEU A 229 -0.49 11.29 19.35
CA LEU A 229 -1.71 11.62 20.08
C LEU A 229 -2.72 10.47 20.07
N GLY A 230 -2.77 9.69 18.97
CA GLY A 230 -3.49 8.42 18.90
C GLY A 230 -2.94 7.34 19.83
N GLY A 231 -1.73 7.54 20.38
CA GLY A 231 -1.05 6.67 21.32
C GLY A 231 -0.27 5.52 20.70
N ALA A 232 0.02 5.59 19.39
CA ALA A 232 0.95 4.70 18.71
C ALA A 232 2.34 5.37 18.65
N PRO A 233 3.45 4.60 18.82
CA PRO A 233 4.79 5.14 18.71
C PRO A 233 5.12 5.51 17.27
N ALA A 234 5.76 6.67 17.07
CA ALA A 234 6.31 7.07 15.78
C ALA A 234 7.78 6.63 15.67
N ASN A 235 8.20 6.23 14.48
CA ASN A 235 9.57 5.80 14.21
C ASN A 235 10.14 6.42 12.92
N ILE A 236 11.35 6.02 12.54
CA ILE A 236 12.05 6.57 11.36
C ILE A 236 11.28 6.30 10.05
N MET A 237 10.52 5.22 9.97
CA MET A 237 9.70 4.90 8.78
C MET A 237 8.50 5.83 8.65
N ASP A 238 7.91 6.23 9.76
CA ASP A 238 6.85 7.23 9.76
C ASP A 238 7.38 8.59 9.30
N LEU A 239 8.58 8.96 9.75
CA LEU A 239 9.27 10.17 9.27
C LEU A 239 9.56 10.10 7.76
N TYR A 240 10.05 8.95 7.29
CA TYR A 240 10.28 8.74 5.86
C TYR A 240 8.99 8.86 5.06
N GLY A 241 7.91 8.26 5.52
CA GLY A 241 6.59 8.38 4.91
C GLY A 241 6.06 9.81 4.88
N ALA A 242 6.24 10.55 5.97
CA ALA A 242 5.86 11.95 6.05
C ALA A 242 6.64 12.83 5.05
N LEU A 243 7.94 12.59 4.90
CA LEU A 243 8.80 13.30 3.93
C LEU A 243 8.47 12.90 2.49
N LEU A 244 8.28 11.59 2.22
CA LEU A 244 7.89 11.07 0.93
C LEU A 244 6.51 11.61 0.51
N GLY A 245 5.58 11.67 1.44
CA GLY A 245 4.25 12.25 1.25
C GLY A 245 4.30 13.74 0.91
N LYS A 246 5.17 14.52 1.58
CA LYS A 246 5.34 15.94 1.29
C LYS A 246 5.77 16.20 -0.16
N GLU A 247 6.75 15.45 -0.65
CA GLU A 247 7.31 15.67 -1.99
C GLU A 247 6.39 15.17 -3.11
N ASN A 248 5.66 14.09 -2.88
CA ASN A 248 4.88 13.39 -3.90
C ASN A 248 3.36 13.60 -3.76
N ILE A 249 2.86 13.98 -2.57
CA ILE A 249 1.43 14.04 -2.26
C ILE A 249 1.10 15.34 -1.53
N LEU A 250 1.61 16.44 -2.02
CA LEU A 250 1.29 17.75 -1.49
C LEU A 250 -0.23 18.01 -1.51
N MET A 251 -0.83 18.14 -0.32
CA MET A 251 -2.22 18.49 -0.05
C MET A 251 -3.25 17.38 -0.23
N VAL A 252 -3.33 16.49 0.76
CA VAL A 252 -4.40 15.52 0.85
C VAL A 252 -5.26 15.84 2.05
N GLU A 253 -6.42 16.44 1.82
CA GLU A 253 -7.36 16.74 2.90
C GLU A 253 -8.31 15.57 3.23
N LYS A 254 -8.67 14.73 2.28
CA LYS A 254 -9.43 13.47 2.52
C LYS A 254 -9.20 12.51 1.37
N ILE A 255 -8.95 11.25 1.69
CA ILE A 255 -8.56 10.25 0.71
C ILE A 255 -9.60 9.16 0.62
N PHE A 256 -10.04 8.90 -0.62
CA PHE A 256 -10.79 7.71 -0.97
C PHE A 256 -9.80 6.65 -1.47
N TYR A 257 -9.59 5.61 -0.67
CA TYR A 257 -8.73 4.49 -1.03
C TYR A 257 -9.47 3.47 -1.87
N ARG A 258 -8.73 2.85 -2.78
CA ARG A 258 -9.13 1.59 -3.37
C ARG A 258 -7.97 0.62 -3.21
N PHE A 259 -8.13 -0.36 -2.36
CA PHE A 259 -7.26 -1.50 -2.09
C PHE A 259 -5.76 -1.26 -2.00
N ILE A 260 -5.27 -1.22 -0.81
CA ILE A 260 -3.85 -1.22 -0.48
C ILE A 260 -3.57 -2.46 0.35
N ALA A 261 -2.66 -3.30 -0.10
CA ALA A 261 -2.28 -4.52 0.59
C ALA A 261 -1.16 -4.24 1.59
N TYR A 262 -1.37 -4.65 2.83
CA TYR A 262 -0.37 -4.66 3.88
C TYR A 262 -0.04 -6.07 4.31
N HIS A 263 1.21 -6.25 4.77
CA HIS A 263 1.62 -7.42 5.50
C HIS A 263 1.84 -7.10 6.97
N VAL A 264 1.35 -7.97 7.82
CA VAL A 264 1.74 -8.01 9.22
C VAL A 264 2.59 -9.26 9.41
N ARG A 265 3.84 -9.06 9.86
CA ARG A 265 4.68 -10.18 10.25
C ARG A 265 4.07 -10.84 11.47
N PRO A 266 3.81 -12.17 11.45
CA PRO A 266 3.46 -12.86 12.67
C PRO A 266 4.63 -12.73 13.64
N TRP A 267 4.35 -12.38 14.73
CA TRP A 267 4.82 -12.09 16.01
C TRP A 267 6.07 -12.79 16.60
N LYS A 268 7.06 -13.22 15.86
CA LYS A 268 8.32 -13.72 16.45
C LYS A 268 9.09 -12.71 17.31
N ASP A 269 8.86 -11.41 17.13
CA ASP A 269 9.73 -10.36 17.68
C ASP A 269 9.11 -9.55 18.82
N GLY A 270 7.93 -9.90 19.35
CA GLY A 270 7.15 -8.99 20.20
C GLY A 270 6.60 -9.48 21.51
N LEU A 271 6.72 -10.79 21.89
CA LEU A 271 6.42 -11.19 23.27
C LEU A 271 7.68 -11.07 24.12
N ASP A 272 7.55 -10.32 25.19
CA ASP A 272 8.46 -10.54 26.30
C ASP A 272 8.02 -11.82 27.05
N ALA A 273 8.94 -12.38 27.85
CA ALA A 273 8.67 -13.60 28.62
C ALA A 273 7.51 -13.47 29.62
N LYS A 274 7.06 -12.24 29.95
CA LYS A 274 5.92 -11.97 30.84
C LYS A 274 4.58 -12.01 30.10
N GLU A 275 4.54 -11.49 28.88
CA GLU A 275 3.35 -11.58 28.04
C GLU A 275 3.11 -13.03 27.59
N ALA A 276 4.20 -13.76 27.33
CA ALA A 276 4.17 -15.19 27.03
C ALA A 276 3.59 -16.03 28.18
N ALA A 277 3.86 -15.67 29.42
CA ALA A 277 3.34 -16.37 30.61
C ALA A 277 1.84 -16.14 30.86
N LEU A 278 1.22 -15.17 30.19
CA LEU A 278 -0.23 -14.88 30.31
C LEU A 278 -1.10 -15.73 29.36
N VAL A 279 -0.47 -16.48 28.47
CA VAL A 279 -1.19 -17.35 27.52
C VAL A 279 -1.29 -18.75 28.10
N ASP A 280 -2.47 -19.16 28.54
CA ASP A 280 -2.75 -20.56 28.91
C ASP A 280 -2.36 -21.49 27.73
N ASN A 281 -1.44 -22.44 28.00
CA ASN A 281 -0.84 -23.36 27.00
C ASN A 281 0.21 -22.73 26.05
N TYR A 282 0.97 -21.75 26.52
CA TYR A 282 2.05 -21.12 25.76
C TYR A 282 3.01 -22.11 25.05
N ALA A 283 3.43 -23.18 25.71
CA ALA A 283 4.34 -24.16 25.14
C ALA A 283 3.77 -24.84 23.88
N GLN A 284 2.47 -25.17 23.88
CA GLN A 284 1.80 -25.81 22.76
C GLN A 284 1.58 -24.83 21.61
N VAL A 285 1.18 -23.59 21.92
CA VAL A 285 1.05 -22.50 20.95
C VAL A 285 2.41 -22.15 20.34
N TRP A 286 3.47 -22.16 21.14
CA TRP A 286 4.84 -21.89 20.70
C TRP A 286 5.39 -23.00 19.79
N GLU A 287 5.12 -24.28 20.10
CA GLU A 287 5.50 -25.41 19.23
C GLU A 287 4.75 -25.38 17.90
N GLU A 288 3.46 -25.07 17.90
CA GLU A 288 2.69 -24.89 16.67
C GLU A 288 3.21 -23.69 15.87
N TYR A 289 3.56 -22.61 16.55
CA TYR A 289 4.09 -21.39 15.95
C TYR A 289 5.48 -21.59 15.33
N GLN A 290 6.36 -22.36 15.95
CA GLN A 290 7.68 -22.69 15.39
C GLN A 290 7.60 -23.60 14.15
N LYS A 291 6.50 -24.33 13.99
CA LYS A 291 6.23 -25.14 12.79
C LYS A 291 5.66 -24.34 11.63
N LEU A 292 5.25 -23.09 11.88
CA LEU A 292 4.80 -22.18 10.84
C LEU A 292 6.03 -21.62 10.14
N ASP A 293 6.16 -21.88 8.85
CA ASP A 293 7.01 -21.07 7.98
C ASP A 293 6.62 -19.60 8.11
N ASP A 294 7.54 -18.67 7.85
CA ASP A 294 7.31 -17.23 7.98
C ASP A 294 6.07 -16.81 7.18
N HIS A 295 4.90 -16.99 7.78
CA HIS A 295 3.61 -16.61 7.20
C HIS A 295 3.32 -15.15 7.53
N TYR A 296 3.16 -14.34 6.49
CA TYR A 296 2.77 -12.93 6.62
C TYR A 296 1.27 -12.82 6.44
N GLN A 297 0.61 -12.23 7.44
CA GLN A 297 -0.82 -11.98 7.40
C GLN A 297 -1.15 -10.76 6.54
N TRP A 298 -2.11 -10.90 5.63
CA TRP A 298 -2.52 -9.83 4.73
C TRP A 298 -3.56 -8.91 5.36
N TYR A 299 -3.23 -7.62 5.37
CA TYR A 299 -4.17 -6.55 5.70
C TYR A 299 -4.44 -5.72 4.46
N GLU A 300 -5.69 -5.28 4.33
CA GLU A 300 -6.12 -4.41 3.26
C GLU A 300 -6.69 -3.09 3.80
N ALA A 301 -6.42 -1.99 3.11
CA ALA A 301 -7.07 -0.72 3.32
C ALA A 301 -7.92 -0.39 2.11
N THR A 302 -9.19 -0.14 2.34
CA THR A 302 -10.16 0.25 1.31
C THR A 302 -10.74 1.62 1.66
N PRO A 303 -11.51 2.29 0.80
CA PRO A 303 -12.23 3.51 1.17
C PRO A 303 -13.20 3.31 2.34
N TYR A 304 -13.60 2.08 2.59
CA TYR A 304 -14.65 1.73 3.55
C TYR A 304 -14.10 1.16 4.83
N GLU A 305 -13.21 0.17 4.72
CA GLU A 305 -12.71 -0.61 5.84
C GLU A 305 -11.20 -0.87 5.73
N PHE A 306 -10.56 -0.93 6.90
CA PHE A 306 -9.23 -1.48 7.09
C PHE A 306 -9.35 -2.79 7.86
N GLY A 307 -8.70 -3.86 7.40
CA GLY A 307 -8.79 -5.14 8.09
C GLY A 307 -8.13 -6.30 7.38
N THR A 308 -8.46 -7.49 7.86
CA THR A 308 -7.93 -8.76 7.36
C THR A 308 -9.02 -9.83 7.36
N GLU A 309 -9.01 -10.67 6.32
CA GLU A 309 -9.92 -11.81 6.25
C GLU A 309 -9.42 -13.04 7.00
N GLU A 310 -8.12 -13.10 7.29
CA GLU A 310 -7.52 -14.22 8.04
C GLU A 310 -7.97 -14.24 9.51
N ILE A 311 -8.16 -13.07 10.09
CA ILE A 311 -8.90 -12.90 11.34
C ILE A 311 -10.11 -12.06 10.98
N PRO A 312 -11.28 -12.61 10.61
CA PRO A 312 -12.38 -11.82 10.04
C PRO A 312 -12.69 -10.58 10.89
N ALA A 313 -11.88 -9.54 10.74
CA ALA A 313 -11.88 -8.35 11.58
C ALA A 313 -11.58 -7.12 10.73
N TYR A 314 -12.53 -6.19 10.73
CA TYR A 314 -12.49 -4.97 9.95
C TYR A 314 -12.97 -3.79 10.79
N ILE A 315 -12.36 -2.63 10.61
CA ILE A 315 -12.82 -1.36 11.17
C ILE A 315 -13.08 -0.38 10.04
N PRO A 316 -13.96 0.62 10.22
CA PRO A 316 -14.06 1.72 9.27
C PRO A 316 -12.70 2.38 9.05
N THR A 317 -12.35 2.69 7.80
CA THR A 317 -11.02 3.24 7.46
C THR A 317 -10.73 4.55 8.21
N TRP A 318 -11.75 5.39 8.42
CA TRP A 318 -11.61 6.62 9.20
C TRP A 318 -11.26 6.38 10.68
N ALA A 319 -11.44 5.16 11.21
CA ALA A 319 -11.07 4.79 12.58
C ALA A 319 -9.65 4.22 12.68
N PHE A 320 -8.93 4.07 11.55
CA PHE A 320 -7.55 3.60 11.56
C PHE A 320 -6.65 4.58 12.34
N GLY A 321 -5.85 4.05 13.24
CA GLY A 321 -5.03 4.85 14.16
C GLY A 321 -5.62 5.03 15.56
N ARG A 322 -6.91 4.73 15.78
CA ARG A 322 -7.52 4.70 17.11
C ARG A 322 -7.09 3.48 17.90
N LYS A 323 -7.11 3.61 19.23
CA LYS A 323 -6.97 2.46 20.14
C LYS A 323 -8.30 1.72 20.24
N PHE A 324 -8.20 0.40 20.22
CA PHE A 324 -9.34 -0.50 20.42
C PHE A 324 -9.05 -1.45 21.58
N GLU A 325 -10.11 -1.80 22.31
CA GLU A 325 -10.12 -2.88 23.29
C GLU A 325 -11.46 -3.62 23.19
N HIS A 326 -11.41 -4.95 23.21
CA HIS A 326 -12.61 -5.80 23.10
C HIS A 326 -13.52 -5.44 21.91
N GLY A 327 -12.90 -5.03 20.80
CA GLY A 327 -13.62 -4.70 19.57
C GLY A 327 -14.28 -3.33 19.51
N LYS A 328 -14.01 -2.44 20.48
CA LYS A 328 -14.53 -1.06 20.50
C LYS A 328 -13.39 -0.05 20.61
N ASP A 329 -13.55 1.10 20.00
CA ASP A 329 -12.58 2.19 20.15
C ASP A 329 -12.65 2.77 21.58
N VAL A 330 -11.46 3.07 22.13
CA VAL A 330 -11.31 3.62 23.50
C VAL A 330 -10.71 5.02 23.51
N ASN A 331 -10.39 5.56 22.35
CA ASN A 331 -9.98 6.95 22.19
C ASN A 331 -10.57 7.57 20.92
N ARG A 332 -10.65 8.89 20.89
CA ARG A 332 -11.21 9.67 19.79
C ARG A 332 -10.11 10.50 19.13
N VAL A 333 -9.55 9.97 18.06
CA VAL A 333 -8.60 10.67 17.21
C VAL A 333 -9.10 10.65 15.77
N PRO A 334 -8.77 11.66 14.96
CA PRO A 334 -9.17 11.71 13.56
C PRO A 334 -8.49 10.61 12.75
N GLU A 335 -8.97 10.41 11.53
CA GLU A 335 -8.38 9.52 10.54
C GLU A 335 -6.87 9.76 10.38
N GLN A 336 -6.09 8.69 10.38
CA GLN A 336 -4.64 8.79 10.28
C GLN A 336 -4.22 9.32 8.91
N ASN A 337 -3.23 10.21 8.90
CA ASN A 337 -2.69 10.78 7.67
C ASN A 337 -2.05 9.70 6.77
N ILE A 338 -2.38 9.73 5.48
CA ILE A 338 -1.88 8.76 4.49
C ILE A 338 -0.36 8.81 4.34
N GLY A 339 0.27 9.96 4.54
CA GLY A 339 1.73 10.08 4.46
C GLY A 339 2.45 9.10 5.37
N LEU A 340 1.88 8.80 6.55
CA LEU A 340 2.43 7.79 7.46
C LEU A 340 2.26 6.37 6.92
N MET A 341 1.14 6.09 6.25
CA MET A 341 0.90 4.80 5.64
C MET A 341 1.88 4.53 4.49
N ILE A 342 2.19 5.56 3.69
CA ILE A 342 3.17 5.50 2.60
C ILE A 342 4.55 5.06 3.10
N GLY A 343 4.98 5.50 4.27
CA GLY A 343 6.24 5.06 4.90
C GLY A 343 6.29 3.55 5.12
N GLY A 344 5.18 2.96 5.58
CA GLY A 344 5.07 1.51 5.73
C GLY A 344 5.23 0.75 4.41
N TRP A 345 4.77 1.33 3.30
CA TRP A 345 4.88 0.77 1.95
C TRP A 345 6.26 0.93 1.31
N ALA A 346 7.17 1.59 1.96
CA ALA A 346 8.51 1.88 1.45
C ALA A 346 9.62 1.18 2.25
N LYS A 347 9.29 0.25 3.14
CA LYS A 347 10.27 -0.38 4.03
C LYS A 347 11.40 -1.08 3.28
N LYS A 348 11.10 -1.75 2.17
CA LYS A 348 12.08 -2.48 1.36
C LYS A 348 13.11 -1.52 0.75
N GLU A 349 12.64 -0.39 0.24
CA GLU A 349 13.47 0.67 -0.33
C GLU A 349 14.34 1.34 0.73
N PHE A 350 13.76 1.67 1.87
CA PHE A 350 14.50 2.29 2.97
C PHE A 350 15.59 1.38 3.53
N LYS A 351 15.32 0.07 3.70
CA LYS A 351 16.30 -0.91 4.15
C LYS A 351 17.56 -0.88 3.28
N ARG A 352 17.39 -0.84 1.96
CA ARG A 352 18.52 -0.82 1.03
C ARG A 352 19.27 0.50 1.03
N LEU A 353 18.57 1.64 1.13
CA LEU A 353 19.22 2.94 1.32
C LEU A 353 20.06 2.96 2.61
N TYR A 354 19.56 2.33 3.65
CA TYR A 354 20.27 2.16 4.90
C TYR A 354 21.50 1.27 4.74
N ASP A 355 21.35 0.10 4.09
CA ASP A 355 22.45 -0.84 3.85
C ASP A 355 23.54 -0.19 2.97
N ASP A 356 23.17 0.54 1.90
CA ASP A 356 24.09 1.30 1.04
C ASP A 356 24.81 2.43 1.82
N ALA A 357 24.12 3.09 2.74
CA ALA A 357 24.72 4.10 3.61
C ALA A 357 25.68 3.48 4.61
N MET A 358 25.35 2.31 5.16
CA MET A 358 26.20 1.55 6.08
C MET A 358 27.47 1.05 5.40
N GLU A 359 27.37 0.54 4.17
CA GLU A 359 28.54 0.10 3.38
C GLU A 359 29.53 1.24 3.16
N LYS A 360 29.02 2.46 2.91
CA LYS A 360 29.84 3.67 2.73
C LYS A 360 30.46 4.21 4.02
N MET A 361 29.97 3.83 5.19
CA MET A 361 30.44 4.35 6.49
C MET A 361 31.69 3.69 7.04
N GLY A 362 32.14 2.56 6.48
CA GLY A 362 33.33 1.82 6.91
C GLY A 362 33.14 0.95 8.17
N GLU A 363 34.00 -0.03 8.33
CA GLU A 363 33.91 -1.12 9.35
C GLU A 363 33.74 -0.65 10.80
N GLN A 364 34.36 0.47 11.18
CA GLN A 364 34.29 0.95 12.55
C GLN A 364 32.90 1.45 12.97
N LYS A 365 32.11 1.93 12.02
CA LYS A 365 30.74 2.38 12.26
C LYS A 365 29.72 1.24 12.08
N GLN A 366 30.03 0.24 11.27
CA GLN A 366 29.21 -0.96 11.12
C GLN A 366 29.06 -1.71 12.46
N ARG A 367 30.11 -1.84 13.24
CA ARG A 367 30.10 -2.51 14.57
C ARG A 367 29.14 -1.88 15.58
N ILE A 368 28.80 -0.59 15.43
CA ILE A 368 27.89 0.11 16.34
C ILE A 368 26.43 -0.31 16.05
N PHE A 369 26.16 -0.80 14.86
CA PHE A 369 24.83 -1.19 14.39
C PHE A 369 24.66 -2.72 14.29
N GLU A 370 25.74 -3.50 14.48
CA GLU A 370 25.68 -4.96 14.58
C GLU A 370 24.81 -5.35 15.78
N GLY A 371 23.69 -6.02 15.51
CA GLY A 371 22.74 -6.50 16.51
C GLY A 371 21.43 -5.70 16.62
N HIS A 372 21.27 -4.60 15.88
CA HIS A 372 19.99 -3.90 15.79
C HIS A 372 19.29 -4.25 14.47
N GLN A 373 18.00 -4.54 14.50
CA GLN A 373 17.24 -4.59 13.25
C GLN A 373 17.29 -3.20 12.61
N PRO A 374 17.90 -3.05 11.42
CA PRO A 374 18.28 -1.74 10.92
C PRO A 374 17.11 -0.83 10.58
N VAL A 375 15.90 -1.39 10.36
CA VAL A 375 14.72 -0.64 10.00
C VAL A 375 13.50 -1.18 10.75
N PRO A 376 13.00 -0.46 11.76
CA PRO A 376 11.80 -0.87 12.48
C PRO A 376 10.58 -0.82 11.56
N SER A 377 9.66 -1.78 11.71
CA SER A 377 8.34 -1.67 11.08
C SER A 377 7.52 -0.57 11.77
N PRO A 378 6.74 0.22 11.04
CA PRO A 378 5.81 1.16 11.66
C PRO A 378 4.84 0.43 12.57
N GLU A 379 4.75 0.87 13.81
CA GLU A 379 3.79 0.37 14.79
C GLU A 379 2.52 1.21 14.72
N ASN A 380 1.37 0.57 14.61
CA ASN A 380 0.06 1.21 14.62
C ASN A 380 -0.79 0.60 15.71
N ASN A 381 -1.77 1.33 16.23
CA ASN A 381 -2.69 0.77 17.21
C ASN A 381 -3.40 -0.45 16.65
N ASN A 382 -3.43 -1.51 17.43
CA ASN A 382 -4.03 -2.78 17.04
C ASN A 382 -5.53 -2.77 17.31
N PHE A 383 -6.33 -2.71 16.26
CA PHE A 383 -7.78 -2.73 16.39
C PHE A 383 -8.34 -4.09 16.84
N THR A 384 -7.52 -5.16 16.76
CA THR A 384 -7.89 -6.49 17.28
C THR A 384 -7.41 -6.74 18.72
N TYR A 385 -6.84 -5.72 19.38
CA TYR A 385 -6.32 -5.87 20.73
C TYR A 385 -7.42 -6.32 21.71
N ARG A 386 -7.15 -7.40 22.44
CA ARG A 386 -8.11 -8.06 23.36
C ARG A 386 -9.44 -8.41 22.71
N LEU A 387 -9.46 -8.68 21.41
CA LEU A 387 -10.67 -9.10 20.73
C LEU A 387 -11.12 -10.46 21.27
N ASP A 388 -12.37 -10.54 21.71
CA ASP A 388 -12.93 -11.74 22.29
C ASP A 388 -13.07 -12.85 21.23
N HIS A 389 -12.74 -14.08 21.62
CA HIS A 389 -12.87 -15.27 20.77
C HIS A 389 -12.25 -15.11 19.37
N PRO A 390 -10.95 -14.78 19.28
CA PRO A 390 -10.29 -14.78 17.97
C PRO A 390 -10.39 -16.18 17.36
N PRO A 391 -10.63 -16.30 16.05
CA PRO A 391 -10.75 -17.61 15.40
C PRO A 391 -9.46 -18.42 15.48
N TYR A 392 -8.33 -17.77 15.75
CA TYR A 392 -7.00 -18.36 15.88
C TYR A 392 -6.31 -17.87 17.16
N LYS A 393 -5.62 -18.79 17.84
CA LYS A 393 -4.84 -18.52 19.06
C LYS A 393 -3.50 -17.82 18.79
N LEU A 394 -3.38 -17.05 17.73
CA LEU A 394 -2.10 -16.56 17.22
C LEU A 394 -1.58 -15.28 17.92
N GLY A 395 -1.94 -14.99 19.13
CA GLY A 395 -1.28 -13.93 19.88
C GLY A 395 -1.37 -12.49 19.34
N ILE A 396 -1.80 -12.30 18.09
CA ILE A 396 -1.91 -10.98 17.46
C ILE A 396 -2.87 -10.06 18.19
N THR A 397 -3.89 -10.63 18.83
CA THR A 397 -4.86 -9.90 19.63
C THR A 397 -4.34 -9.51 21.02
N ASN A 398 -3.16 -9.98 21.40
CA ASN A 398 -2.54 -9.70 22.69
C ASN A 398 -1.59 -8.48 22.64
N SER A 399 -1.16 -8.07 21.47
CA SER A 399 -0.32 -6.89 21.32
C SER A 399 -1.17 -5.63 21.12
N PRO A 400 -0.90 -4.53 21.85
CA PRO A 400 -1.58 -3.25 21.63
C PRO A 400 -1.21 -2.60 20.29
N TYR A 401 -0.17 -3.10 19.62
CA TYR A 401 0.33 -2.55 18.35
C TYR A 401 0.42 -3.61 17.26
N LEU A 402 0.12 -3.20 16.03
CA LEU A 402 0.39 -3.92 14.79
C LEU A 402 1.64 -3.35 14.11
N LYS A 403 2.56 -4.22 13.71
CA LYS A 403 3.73 -3.86 12.91
C LYS A 403 3.40 -4.08 11.43
N LEU A 404 2.93 -3.03 10.78
CA LEU A 404 2.63 -3.06 9.35
C LEU A 404 3.90 -2.91 8.52
N MET A 405 3.99 -3.64 7.41
CA MET A 405 5.11 -3.58 6.48
C MET A 405 4.65 -3.77 5.05
N ASP A 406 5.51 -3.36 4.11
CA ASP A 406 5.32 -3.54 2.67
C ASP A 406 5.11 -5.03 2.33
N ALA A 407 4.00 -5.35 1.69
CA ALA A 407 3.66 -6.72 1.31
C ALA A 407 4.62 -7.31 0.27
N GLY A 408 5.33 -6.49 -0.51
CA GLY A 408 6.38 -6.92 -1.45
C GLY A 408 7.57 -7.63 -0.80
N VAL A 409 7.63 -7.66 0.54
CA VAL A 409 8.61 -8.47 1.26
C VAL A 409 8.33 -9.96 1.11
N SER A 410 7.07 -10.37 0.95
CA SER A 410 6.68 -11.78 0.80
C SER A 410 6.08 -12.09 -0.56
N ASN A 411 5.26 -11.20 -1.11
CA ASN A 411 4.64 -11.39 -2.41
C ASN A 411 4.48 -10.02 -3.08
N ASP A 412 5.08 -9.84 -4.25
CA ASP A 412 5.09 -8.56 -4.97
C ASP A 412 3.80 -8.34 -5.76
N SER A 413 2.90 -9.33 -5.81
CA SER A 413 1.62 -9.26 -6.53
C SER A 413 0.44 -9.13 -5.57
N PRO A 414 -0.35 -8.02 -5.60
CA PRO A 414 -1.48 -7.82 -4.69
C PRO A 414 -2.73 -8.63 -5.12
N VAL A 415 -2.54 -9.92 -5.36
CA VAL A 415 -3.61 -10.83 -5.78
C VAL A 415 -4.52 -11.25 -4.61
N TYR A 416 -4.02 -11.19 -3.38
CA TYR A 416 -4.80 -11.55 -2.18
C TYR A 416 -6.07 -10.73 -2.02
N PRO A 417 -6.04 -9.38 -2.03
CA PRO A 417 -7.27 -8.57 -1.96
C PRO A 417 -8.20 -8.85 -3.14
N MET A 418 -7.66 -9.15 -4.32
CA MET A 418 -8.45 -9.47 -5.51
C MET A 418 -9.16 -10.82 -5.39
N SER A 419 -8.56 -11.79 -4.72
CA SER A 419 -9.11 -13.14 -4.57
C SER A 419 -10.05 -13.31 -3.37
N ARG A 420 -10.36 -12.23 -2.63
CA ARG A 420 -11.30 -12.30 -1.50
C ARG A 420 -12.67 -12.82 -1.98
N PRO A 421 -13.19 -13.95 -1.42
CA PRO A 421 -14.38 -14.62 -1.94
C PRO A 421 -15.60 -13.71 -2.06
N ALA A 422 -15.82 -12.84 -1.08
CA ALA A 422 -16.97 -11.94 -1.05
C ALA A 422 -16.99 -10.92 -2.22
N ARG A 423 -15.85 -10.63 -2.87
CA ARG A 423 -15.76 -9.69 -4.02
C ARG A 423 -16.18 -10.32 -5.33
N LYS A 424 -16.09 -11.64 -5.46
CA LYS A 424 -16.47 -12.37 -6.67
C LYS A 424 -15.82 -11.79 -7.93
N ILE A 425 -14.53 -11.44 -7.85
CA ILE A 425 -13.78 -10.92 -9.00
C ILE A 425 -13.57 -12.08 -9.98
N GLU A 426 -13.90 -11.86 -11.24
CA GLU A 426 -13.86 -12.88 -12.29
C GLU A 426 -12.66 -12.72 -13.20
N ILE A 427 -12.17 -11.47 -13.34
CA ILE A 427 -11.02 -11.13 -14.18
C ILE A 427 -10.11 -10.20 -13.40
N VAL A 428 -8.83 -10.53 -13.33
CA VAL A 428 -7.79 -9.67 -12.79
C VAL A 428 -6.83 -9.30 -13.91
N ILE A 429 -6.54 -8.02 -14.09
CA ILE A 429 -5.51 -7.52 -15.01
C ILE A 429 -4.36 -7.05 -14.15
N GLY A 430 -3.25 -7.78 -14.19
CA GLY A 430 -2.11 -7.59 -13.31
C GLY A 430 -0.88 -7.06 -14.04
N PHE A 431 -0.31 -5.98 -13.52
CA PHE A 431 0.91 -5.35 -14.04
C PHE A 431 2.07 -5.64 -13.10
N ASP A 432 3.01 -6.47 -13.57
CA ASP A 432 4.21 -6.79 -12.82
C ASP A 432 5.35 -5.86 -13.23
N CYS A 433 5.72 -5.01 -12.28
CA CYS A 433 6.77 -4.02 -12.40
C CYS A 433 8.02 -4.40 -11.62
N SER A 434 8.18 -5.67 -11.21
CA SER A 434 9.34 -6.11 -10.43
C SER A 434 10.65 -6.00 -11.23
N SER A 435 11.79 -5.90 -10.53
CA SER A 435 13.10 -5.81 -11.20
C SER A 435 13.66 -7.16 -11.65
N VAL A 436 13.11 -8.26 -11.16
CA VAL A 436 13.57 -9.64 -11.44
C VAL A 436 12.66 -10.36 -12.43
N ILE A 437 11.90 -9.62 -13.19
CA ILE A 437 10.84 -10.09 -14.07
C ILE A 437 11.34 -10.99 -15.20
N VAL A 438 12.58 -10.81 -15.64
CA VAL A 438 13.13 -11.48 -16.85
C VAL A 438 13.21 -13.00 -16.65
N GLY A 439 13.55 -13.46 -15.44
CA GLY A 439 13.66 -14.90 -15.13
C GLY A 439 12.33 -15.54 -14.75
N ARG A 440 11.29 -14.79 -14.44
CA ARG A 440 9.96 -15.26 -13.98
C ARG A 440 9.96 -16.13 -12.73
N GLU A 441 11.12 -16.45 -12.18
CA GLU A 441 11.25 -17.32 -11.01
C GLU A 441 10.50 -16.77 -9.78
N LEU A 442 10.55 -15.44 -9.60
CA LEU A 442 9.82 -14.77 -8.52
C LEU A 442 8.31 -14.93 -8.69
N PHE A 443 7.77 -14.60 -9.88
CA PHE A 443 6.35 -14.74 -10.17
C PHE A 443 5.86 -16.17 -9.94
N GLU A 444 6.58 -17.18 -10.48
CA GLU A 444 6.21 -18.58 -10.32
C GLU A 444 6.21 -19.02 -8.85
N LYS A 445 7.22 -18.61 -8.08
CA LYS A 445 7.30 -18.87 -6.64
C LYS A 445 6.11 -18.25 -5.90
N GLU A 446 5.86 -16.97 -6.10
CA GLU A 446 4.79 -16.22 -5.43
C GLU A 446 3.40 -16.77 -5.77
N GLN A 447 3.17 -17.13 -7.05
CA GLN A 447 1.89 -17.71 -7.45
C GLN A 447 1.70 -19.12 -6.86
N LYS A 448 2.75 -19.92 -6.73
CA LYS A 448 2.70 -21.23 -6.07
C LYS A 448 2.34 -21.09 -4.59
N GLU A 449 2.97 -20.14 -3.89
CA GLU A 449 2.68 -19.84 -2.48
C GLU A 449 1.25 -19.33 -2.31
N PHE A 450 0.82 -18.38 -3.14
CA PHE A 450 -0.55 -17.87 -3.17
C PHE A 450 -1.58 -18.99 -3.35
N CYS A 451 -1.37 -19.87 -4.34
CA CYS A 451 -2.27 -20.99 -4.60
C CYS A 451 -2.34 -21.95 -3.41
N ALA A 452 -1.21 -22.26 -2.77
CA ALA A 452 -1.17 -23.12 -1.60
C ALA A 452 -1.92 -22.52 -0.40
N ILE A 453 -1.82 -21.21 -0.19
CA ILE A 453 -2.48 -20.50 0.92
C ILE A 453 -3.98 -20.39 0.68
N ARG A 454 -4.39 -20.03 -0.55
CA ARG A 454 -5.78 -19.73 -0.89
C ARG A 454 -6.60 -20.94 -1.36
N GLY A 455 -5.96 -22.06 -1.64
CA GLY A 455 -6.65 -23.23 -2.15
C GLY A 455 -7.04 -23.11 -3.62
N PHE A 456 -6.15 -22.57 -4.45
CA PHE A 456 -6.31 -22.56 -5.91
C PHE A 456 -5.42 -23.58 -6.59
N GLU A 457 -5.88 -24.03 -7.75
CA GLU A 457 -5.07 -24.62 -8.80
C GLU A 457 -4.92 -23.62 -9.93
N ARG A 458 -3.67 -23.35 -10.35
CA ARG A 458 -3.37 -22.43 -11.45
C ARG A 458 -3.07 -23.21 -12.72
N ASN A 459 -3.72 -22.81 -13.80
CA ASN A 459 -3.43 -23.27 -15.15
C ASN A 459 -2.98 -22.11 -16.04
N ALA A 460 -1.79 -22.21 -16.64
CA ALA A 460 -1.30 -21.28 -17.63
C ALA A 460 -2.01 -21.55 -18.98
N ARG A 461 -3.17 -20.93 -19.18
CA ARG A 461 -4.04 -21.18 -20.35
C ARG A 461 -3.41 -20.72 -21.67
N ASP A 462 -2.77 -19.56 -21.67
CA ASP A 462 -2.14 -19.00 -22.86
C ASP A 462 -0.94 -18.12 -22.49
N THR A 463 0.24 -18.60 -22.79
CA THR A 463 1.54 -17.91 -22.62
C THR A 463 2.24 -17.62 -23.94
N THR A 464 1.53 -17.68 -25.06
CA THR A 464 2.11 -17.48 -26.40
C THR A 464 2.52 -16.03 -26.67
N ASN A 465 1.92 -15.08 -25.97
CA ASN A 465 2.30 -13.67 -26.03
C ASN A 465 3.04 -13.27 -24.75
N LYS A 466 4.34 -12.98 -24.86
CA LYS A 466 5.18 -12.61 -23.72
C LYS A 466 4.75 -11.30 -23.01
N TYR A 467 3.95 -10.45 -23.65
CA TYR A 467 3.49 -9.19 -23.09
C TYR A 467 2.14 -9.31 -22.36
N CYS A 468 1.39 -10.38 -22.64
CA CYS A 468 0.15 -10.69 -21.91
C CYS A 468 -0.05 -12.21 -21.85
N GLU A 469 0.02 -12.75 -20.66
CA GLU A 469 -0.23 -14.18 -20.41
C GLU A 469 -1.54 -14.36 -19.67
N ILE A 470 -2.22 -15.45 -19.96
CA ILE A 470 -3.53 -15.77 -19.37
C ILE A 470 -3.38 -16.98 -18.46
N HIS A 471 -3.71 -16.80 -17.19
CA HIS A 471 -3.69 -17.83 -16.16
C HIS A 471 -5.07 -17.97 -15.53
N ASP A 472 -5.60 -19.18 -15.52
CA ASP A 472 -6.85 -19.49 -14.84
C ASP A 472 -6.58 -20.04 -13.44
N TYR A 473 -7.33 -19.55 -12.47
CA TYR A 473 -7.30 -19.96 -11.08
C TYR A 473 -8.62 -20.62 -10.72
N THR A 474 -8.58 -21.88 -10.35
CA THR A 474 -9.77 -22.66 -10.01
C THR A 474 -9.67 -23.11 -8.55
N PRO A 475 -10.72 -22.92 -7.73
CA PRO A 475 -10.75 -23.45 -6.38
C PRO A 475 -10.51 -24.96 -6.36
N ASN A 476 -9.59 -25.43 -5.51
CA ASN A 476 -9.26 -26.87 -5.40
C ASN A 476 -9.77 -27.52 -4.11
N GLY A 477 -10.48 -26.75 -3.26
CA GLY A 477 -11.05 -27.19 -1.99
C GLY A 477 -10.02 -27.46 -0.87
N LYS A 478 -8.74 -27.20 -1.12
CA LYS A 478 -7.67 -27.35 -0.13
C LYS A 478 -7.36 -25.99 0.45
N THR A 479 -7.39 -25.84 1.75
CA THR A 479 -7.01 -24.60 2.43
C THR A 479 -5.87 -24.86 3.38
N ASN A 480 -5.05 -23.84 3.59
CA ASN A 480 -4.38 -23.76 4.87
C ASN A 480 -5.38 -23.24 5.92
N ASN A 481 -5.13 -23.49 7.19
CA ASN A 481 -6.04 -23.12 8.27
C ASN A 481 -6.09 -21.60 8.53
N TYR A 482 -5.47 -20.75 7.69
CA TYR A 482 -5.27 -19.34 7.93
C TYR A 482 -6.14 -18.41 7.10
N CYS A 483 -6.49 -18.81 5.89
CA CYS A 483 -7.32 -18.01 4.99
C CYS A 483 -8.66 -18.68 4.71
N PRO A 484 -9.74 -17.91 4.48
CA PRO A 484 -10.94 -18.45 3.88
C PRO A 484 -10.61 -19.17 2.58
N PRO A 485 -11.23 -20.32 2.31
CA PRO A 485 -11.00 -21.05 1.07
C PRO A 485 -11.44 -20.21 -0.14
N ALA A 486 -10.75 -20.42 -1.25
CA ALA A 486 -11.21 -19.93 -2.53
C ALA A 486 -12.60 -20.52 -2.86
N GLU A 487 -13.54 -19.68 -3.24
CA GLU A 487 -14.92 -20.08 -3.59
C GLU A 487 -15.22 -19.88 -5.07
N HIS A 488 -14.56 -18.91 -5.70
CA HIS A 488 -14.84 -18.52 -7.07
C HIS A 488 -13.59 -18.58 -7.94
N PRO A 489 -13.68 -19.12 -9.17
CA PRO A 489 -12.58 -19.07 -10.12
C PRO A 489 -12.39 -17.64 -10.64
N PHE A 490 -11.16 -17.30 -11.00
CA PHE A 490 -10.86 -16.07 -11.72
C PHE A 490 -9.78 -16.31 -12.78
N THR A 491 -9.70 -15.39 -13.75
CA THR A 491 -8.65 -15.36 -14.76
C THR A 491 -7.75 -14.17 -14.53
N LEU A 492 -6.44 -14.40 -14.45
CA LEU A 492 -5.40 -13.38 -14.42
C LEU A 492 -4.87 -13.13 -15.84
N CYS A 493 -5.02 -11.91 -16.33
CA CYS A 493 -4.31 -11.39 -17.50
C CYS A 493 -3.04 -10.71 -16.99
N TYR A 494 -1.91 -11.38 -17.12
CA TYR A 494 -0.64 -10.97 -16.52
C TYR A 494 0.24 -10.24 -17.54
N PHE A 495 0.62 -9.00 -17.20
CA PHE A 495 1.47 -8.12 -17.99
C PHE A 495 2.82 -7.93 -17.31
N PRO A 496 3.85 -8.71 -17.65
CA PRO A 496 5.21 -8.43 -17.22
C PRO A 496 5.77 -7.21 -17.96
N TYR A 497 6.40 -6.29 -17.23
CA TYR A 497 7.02 -5.09 -17.83
C TYR A 497 8.36 -5.45 -18.50
N LEU A 498 8.29 -6.11 -19.64
CA LEU A 498 9.42 -6.63 -20.41
C LEU A 498 9.96 -5.62 -21.45
N PRO A 499 11.23 -5.77 -21.89
CA PRO A 499 11.77 -5.06 -23.04
C PRO A 499 10.93 -5.28 -24.29
N ASN A 500 10.82 -4.23 -25.12
CA ASN A 500 10.08 -4.26 -26.38
C ASN A 500 10.90 -3.61 -27.50
N ASP A 501 11.26 -4.41 -28.50
CA ASP A 501 12.09 -3.98 -29.63
C ASP A 501 11.45 -2.89 -30.49
N LYS A 502 10.12 -2.76 -30.44
CA LYS A 502 9.38 -1.70 -31.13
C LYS A 502 9.60 -0.32 -30.51
N VAL A 503 10.01 -0.28 -29.23
CA VAL A 503 10.32 0.98 -28.53
C VAL A 503 11.81 1.28 -28.60
N ASP A 504 12.62 0.38 -28.07
CA ASP A 504 14.08 0.47 -28.10
C ASP A 504 14.69 -0.90 -27.78
N PRO A 505 15.35 -1.57 -28.74
CA PRO A 505 15.96 -2.89 -28.51
C PRO A 505 17.04 -2.90 -27.42
N LYS A 506 17.60 -1.72 -27.09
CA LYS A 506 18.63 -1.59 -26.05
C LYS A 506 18.07 -1.27 -24.67
N PHE A 507 16.79 -0.94 -24.58
CA PHE A 507 16.17 -0.60 -23.32
C PHE A 507 15.67 -1.86 -22.58
N VAL A 508 16.47 -2.31 -21.62
CA VAL A 508 16.14 -3.46 -20.75
C VAL A 508 15.88 -2.94 -19.34
N PRO A 509 14.61 -2.78 -18.92
CA PRO A 509 14.25 -2.18 -17.64
C PRO A 509 14.97 -2.81 -16.43
N ALA A 510 15.18 -4.13 -16.45
CA ALA A 510 15.83 -4.86 -15.36
C ALA A 510 17.32 -4.48 -15.15
N THR A 511 17.99 -3.95 -16.16
CA THR A 511 19.42 -3.59 -16.13
C THR A 511 19.69 -2.09 -16.09
N GLU A 512 18.67 -1.28 -16.34
CA GLU A 512 18.78 0.17 -16.32
C GLU A 512 18.91 0.72 -14.89
N LYS A 513 19.96 1.48 -14.63
CA LYS A 513 20.23 2.05 -13.31
C LYS A 513 19.08 2.93 -12.79
N PHE A 514 18.46 3.73 -13.68
CA PHE A 514 17.35 4.59 -13.28
C PHE A 514 16.06 3.82 -13.01
N MET A 515 15.95 2.56 -13.47
CA MET A 515 14.83 1.67 -13.19
C MET A 515 15.00 0.90 -11.87
N ALA A 516 16.10 1.07 -11.16
CA ALA A 516 16.30 0.45 -9.86
C ALA A 516 15.21 0.93 -8.87
N PHE A 517 14.70 0.02 -8.05
CA PHE A 517 13.59 0.32 -7.12
C PHE A 517 13.94 1.37 -6.05
N ASN A 518 15.24 1.58 -5.78
CA ASN A 518 15.77 2.61 -4.89
C ASN A 518 16.16 3.90 -5.62
N ASN A 519 15.84 4.04 -6.90
CA ASN A 519 16.01 5.30 -7.62
C ASN A 519 14.77 6.19 -7.42
N PHE A 520 15.00 7.40 -6.92
CA PHE A 520 13.97 8.41 -6.65
C PHE A 520 14.15 9.66 -7.52
N VAL A 521 14.92 9.56 -8.60
CA VAL A 521 15.12 10.67 -9.53
C VAL A 521 14.98 10.17 -10.95
N TYR A 522 14.09 10.79 -11.71
CA TYR A 522 13.87 10.49 -13.11
C TYR A 522 13.94 11.78 -13.94
N THR A 523 14.67 11.77 -15.02
CA THR A 523 14.55 12.85 -16.00
C THR A 523 13.24 12.74 -16.77
N THR A 524 12.83 13.83 -17.43
CA THR A 524 11.63 13.82 -18.28
C THR A 524 11.72 12.72 -19.35
N GLU A 525 12.87 12.58 -20.00
CA GLU A 525 13.11 11.57 -21.03
C GLU A 525 13.03 10.13 -20.48
N GLN A 526 13.50 9.92 -19.24
CA GLN A 526 13.39 8.62 -18.57
C GLN A 526 11.94 8.27 -18.26
N VAL A 527 11.14 9.25 -17.79
CA VAL A 527 9.69 9.05 -17.59
C VAL A 527 9.02 8.74 -18.92
N ASP A 528 9.29 9.52 -19.97
CA ASP A 528 8.72 9.31 -21.30
C ASP A 528 9.04 7.93 -21.87
N LYS A 529 10.29 7.49 -21.74
CA LYS A 529 10.74 6.17 -22.19
C LYS A 529 10.03 5.04 -21.42
N THR A 530 9.89 5.20 -20.10
CA THR A 530 9.16 4.26 -19.23
C THR A 530 7.69 4.16 -19.65
N VAL A 531 7.04 5.30 -19.88
CA VAL A 531 5.63 5.37 -20.31
C VAL A 531 5.44 4.74 -21.69
N GLN A 532 6.31 5.06 -22.63
CA GLN A 532 6.24 4.53 -24.00
C GLN A 532 6.34 3.00 -24.01
N LEU A 533 7.25 2.42 -23.23
CA LEU A 533 7.39 0.96 -23.13
C LEU A 533 6.14 0.30 -22.55
N ALA A 534 5.56 0.84 -21.48
CA ALA A 534 4.35 0.31 -20.89
C ALA A 534 3.16 0.35 -21.88
N ARG A 535 2.98 1.47 -22.59
CA ARG A 535 1.95 1.62 -23.60
C ARG A 535 2.12 0.62 -24.75
N GLN A 536 3.35 0.44 -25.25
CA GLN A 536 3.62 -0.52 -26.32
C GLN A 536 3.38 -1.96 -25.89
N ASN A 537 3.78 -2.32 -24.66
CA ASN A 537 3.49 -3.66 -24.12
C ASN A 537 1.98 -3.89 -23.97
N TRP A 538 1.23 -2.86 -23.60
CA TRP A 538 -0.24 -2.92 -23.59
C TRP A 538 -0.80 -3.14 -24.99
N ASP A 539 -0.35 -2.36 -25.97
CA ASP A 539 -0.82 -2.47 -27.36
C ASP A 539 -0.55 -3.86 -27.96
N ASP A 540 0.57 -4.46 -27.60
CA ASP A 540 0.95 -5.81 -28.05
C ASP A 540 0.20 -6.94 -27.32
N GLY A 541 -0.40 -6.68 -26.16
CA GLY A 541 -1.05 -7.70 -25.32
C GLY A 541 -2.57 -7.58 -25.14
N HIS A 542 -3.13 -6.39 -25.25
CA HIS A 542 -4.48 -6.08 -24.78
C HIS A 542 -5.61 -6.82 -25.50
N GLN A 543 -5.42 -7.30 -26.73
CA GLN A 543 -6.44 -8.06 -27.44
C GLN A 543 -6.82 -9.34 -26.69
N LYS A 544 -5.84 -10.03 -26.09
CA LYS A 544 -6.12 -11.20 -25.23
C LYS A 544 -7.02 -10.86 -24.05
N VAL A 545 -6.83 -9.69 -23.44
CA VAL A 545 -7.70 -9.20 -22.35
C VAL A 545 -9.13 -9.02 -22.85
N LYS A 546 -9.29 -8.39 -24.01
CA LYS A 546 -10.61 -8.19 -24.61
C LYS A 546 -11.32 -9.51 -24.88
N ASP A 547 -10.60 -10.49 -25.41
CA ASP A 547 -11.13 -11.82 -25.69
C ASP A 547 -11.60 -12.53 -24.41
N VAL A 548 -10.80 -12.47 -23.32
CA VAL A 548 -11.18 -12.99 -22.00
C VAL A 548 -12.43 -12.32 -21.45
N ILE A 549 -12.52 -11.00 -21.55
CA ILE A 549 -13.68 -10.24 -21.07
C ILE A 549 -14.95 -10.62 -21.84
N ILE A 550 -14.87 -10.73 -23.16
CA ILE A 550 -15.99 -11.14 -24.01
C ILE A 550 -16.43 -12.57 -23.68
N ASP A 551 -15.50 -13.48 -23.47
CA ASP A 551 -15.80 -14.87 -23.12
C ASP A 551 -16.54 -14.98 -21.79
N VAL A 552 -16.06 -14.28 -20.76
CA VAL A 552 -16.71 -14.28 -19.44
C VAL A 552 -18.10 -13.64 -19.53
N TRP A 553 -18.23 -12.52 -20.22
CA TRP A 553 -19.54 -11.87 -20.47
C TRP A 553 -20.53 -12.80 -21.16
N LYS A 554 -20.12 -13.49 -22.24
CA LYS A 554 -20.97 -14.43 -22.96
C LYS A 554 -21.45 -15.57 -22.07
N LYS A 555 -20.55 -16.14 -21.23
CA LYS A 555 -20.88 -17.21 -20.29
C LYS A 555 -21.92 -16.74 -19.26
N LYS A 556 -21.73 -15.54 -18.69
CA LYS A 556 -22.69 -14.95 -17.74
C LYS A 556 -24.04 -14.69 -18.39
N LYS A 557 -24.07 -14.09 -19.58
CA LYS A 557 -25.29 -13.84 -20.36
C LYS A 557 -26.06 -15.16 -20.64
N ALA A 558 -25.35 -16.21 -21.05
CA ALA A 558 -25.95 -17.51 -21.29
C ALA A 558 -26.49 -18.15 -20.00
N ALA A 559 -25.77 -18.07 -18.90
CA ALA A 559 -26.21 -18.59 -17.60
C ALA A 559 -27.48 -17.88 -17.10
N ARG A 560 -27.54 -16.53 -17.19
CA ARG A 560 -28.72 -15.76 -16.82
C ARG A 560 -29.93 -16.13 -17.68
N LEU A 561 -29.79 -16.24 -19.01
CA LEU A 561 -30.85 -16.58 -19.92
C LEU A 561 -31.36 -18.03 -19.74
N SER A 562 -30.48 -18.96 -19.32
CA SER A 562 -30.90 -20.33 -19.04
C SER A 562 -31.50 -20.50 -17.64
N GLY A 563 -31.08 -19.72 -16.64
CA GLY A 563 -31.66 -19.72 -15.29
C GLY A 563 -33.07 -19.15 -15.17
N GLY A 564 -33.48 -18.29 -16.12
CA GLY A 564 -34.85 -17.74 -16.20
C GLY A 564 -35.90 -18.71 -16.77
N LYS A 565 -35.51 -19.94 -17.11
CA LYS A 565 -36.40 -20.98 -17.66
C LYS A 565 -36.75 -22.07 -16.63
N LYS A 566 -36.56 -21.81 -15.33
CA LYS A 566 -37.00 -22.71 -14.24
C LYS A 566 -38.20 -22.15 -13.52
#